data_6c89d5916520b72f0055915247e96cc7
#
_entry.id   6c89d5916520b72f0055915247e96cc7
#
_cell.length_a   1.000
_cell.length_b   1.000
_cell.length_c   1.000
_cell.angle_alpha   90.00
_cell.angle_beta   90.00
_cell.angle_gamma   90.00
#
_symmetry.space_group_name_H-M   'P 1'
#
loop_
_entity.id
_entity.type
_entity.pdbx_description
1 polymer ?
#
loop_
_entity_poly.entity_id
_entity_poly.type
_entity_poly.pdbx_seq_one_letter_code
_entity_poly.pdbx_strand_id
1 'polypeptide(L)'
;NKYILLGAVVLGLGLTSCSDFLNVDRYFRDQQSTERIFSDKDYTLQWLSFCYSRLQGDNLEVGHSDVCPFNFSDDQVFNERGDRFAKFKRGEYLNSTGGQNAWKWSYDGIYQASILLNELYENEDLTPEEVTDIRGQARFLRAYFYWLLLRKFGPIPILPPEGADYTKSYDELAYPRKTYDECVAFITSELEIAATA
;
A
#
# COMPACT_ATOMS: atom_id res chain seq x y z
N ASN A 1 -2.13 -50.30 47.50
CA ASN A 1 -0.95 -49.74 46.82
C ASN A 1 -0.94 -49.92 45.26
N LYS A 2 -1.61 -51.00 44.73
CA LYS A 2 -1.70 -51.21 43.28
C LYS A 2 -2.58 -50.16 42.57
N TYR A 3 -3.62 -49.64 43.19
CA TYR A 3 -4.53 -48.65 42.65
C TYR A 3 -3.94 -47.24 42.64
N ILE A 4 -3.02 -46.95 43.56
CA ILE A 4 -2.30 -45.65 43.59
C ILE A 4 -1.29 -45.58 42.43
N LEU A 5 -0.61 -46.70 42.11
CA LEU A 5 0.30 -46.79 40.97
C LEU A 5 -0.43 -46.68 39.63
N LEU A 6 -1.62 -47.27 39.51
CA LEU A 6 -2.44 -47.15 38.30
C LEU A 6 -2.95 -45.70 38.10
N GLY A 7 -3.35 -45.01 39.17
CA GLY A 7 -3.76 -43.61 39.14
C GLY A 7 -2.63 -42.66 38.72
N ALA A 8 -1.40 -42.92 39.18
CA ALA A 8 -0.23 -42.11 38.82
C ALA A 8 0.19 -42.28 37.35
N VAL A 9 0.04 -43.48 36.78
CA VAL A 9 0.33 -43.74 35.37
C VAL A 9 -0.70 -43.11 34.45
N VAL A 10 -1.98 -43.07 34.82
CA VAL A 10 -3.06 -42.43 34.04
C VAL A 10 -2.92 -40.87 34.07
N LEU A 11 -2.50 -40.28 35.21
CA LEU A 11 -2.25 -38.86 35.31
C LEU A 11 -0.99 -38.44 34.52
N GLY A 12 0.02 -39.32 34.38
CA GLY A 12 1.26 -39.03 33.63
C GLY A 12 1.08 -39.03 32.12
N LEU A 13 0.07 -39.71 31.58
CA LEU A 13 -0.22 -39.77 30.14
C LEU A 13 -1.06 -38.60 29.63
N GLY A 14 -1.64 -37.81 30.54
CA GLY A 14 -2.45 -36.63 30.17
C GLY A 14 -1.68 -35.34 29.99
N LEU A 15 -0.36 -35.31 30.21
CA LEU A 15 0.48 -34.10 30.15
C LEU A 15 1.32 -34.00 28.87
N THR A 16 1.16 -34.90 27.90
CA THR A 16 1.69 -34.66 26.57
C THR A 16 0.81 -33.62 25.89
N SER A 17 1.05 -32.38 26.21
CA SER A 17 0.46 -31.24 25.53
C SER A 17 0.70 -31.40 24.04
N CYS A 18 -0.37 -31.46 23.26
CA CYS A 18 -0.33 -31.42 21.79
C CYS A 18 0.10 -30.04 21.33
N SER A 19 1.30 -29.61 21.67
CA SER A 19 1.89 -28.36 21.14
C SER A 19 1.97 -28.41 19.60
N ASP A 20 2.15 -29.60 19.04
CA ASP A 20 2.21 -29.83 17.60
C ASP A 20 0.85 -29.70 16.89
N PHE A 21 -0.26 -29.92 17.62
CA PHE A 21 -1.61 -29.81 17.06
C PHE A 21 -2.03 -28.36 16.85
N LEU A 22 -1.48 -27.43 17.64
CA LEU A 22 -1.74 -25.99 17.53
C LEU A 22 -0.67 -25.27 16.67
N ASN A 23 0.33 -25.99 16.17
CA ASN A 23 1.31 -25.42 15.27
C ASN A 23 0.70 -25.28 13.87
N VAL A 24 0.06 -24.13 13.65
CA VAL A 24 -0.54 -23.75 12.37
C VAL A 24 0.51 -23.43 11.31
N ASP A 25 1.77 -23.20 11.69
CA ASP A 25 2.88 -22.91 10.77
C ASP A 25 3.09 -24.03 9.75
N ARG A 26 2.75 -25.26 10.14
CA ARG A 26 2.81 -26.43 9.24
C ARG A 26 1.83 -26.34 8.08
N TYR A 27 0.67 -25.70 8.28
CA TYR A 27 -0.36 -25.50 7.27
C TYR A 27 -0.15 -24.21 6.46
N PHE A 28 0.63 -23.27 7.00
CA PHE A 28 0.94 -22.00 6.36
C PHE A 28 2.34 -21.96 5.73
N ARG A 29 3.03 -23.09 5.63
CA ARG A 29 4.34 -23.20 4.96
C ARG A 29 4.33 -22.74 3.50
N ASP A 30 3.17 -22.77 2.85
CA ASP A 30 2.98 -22.30 1.49
C ASP A 30 2.58 -20.81 1.42
N GLN A 31 2.31 -20.15 2.55
CA GLN A 31 2.13 -18.71 2.55
C GLN A 31 3.51 -18.05 2.48
N GLN A 32 3.66 -17.23 1.44
CA GLN A 32 4.88 -16.44 1.28
C GLN A 32 4.95 -15.42 2.41
N SER A 33 5.88 -15.59 3.34
CA SER A 33 6.19 -14.55 4.31
C SER A 33 6.83 -13.37 3.58
N THR A 34 6.70 -12.17 4.12
CA THR A 34 7.33 -10.96 3.60
C THR A 34 8.83 -11.16 3.39
N GLU A 35 9.49 -11.82 4.36
CA GLU A 35 10.90 -12.17 4.30
C GLU A 35 11.23 -13.04 3.07
N ARG A 36 10.41 -14.04 2.76
CA ARG A 36 10.62 -14.90 1.59
C ARG A 36 10.41 -14.16 0.27
N ILE A 37 9.46 -13.23 0.22
CA ILE A 37 9.22 -12.40 -0.98
C ILE A 37 10.46 -11.56 -1.28
N PHE A 38 11.00 -10.89 -0.28
CA PHE A 38 12.12 -9.97 -0.45
C PHE A 38 13.50 -10.63 -0.38
N SER A 39 13.59 -11.96 -0.15
CA SER A 39 14.81 -12.75 -0.35
C SER A 39 14.97 -13.27 -1.78
N ASP A 40 13.95 -13.15 -2.62
CA ASP A 40 13.91 -13.63 -4.00
C ASP A 40 13.75 -12.43 -4.95
N LYS A 41 14.62 -12.32 -5.95
CA LYS A 41 14.64 -11.23 -6.91
C LYS A 41 13.35 -11.16 -7.74
N ASP A 42 12.87 -12.29 -8.22
CA ASP A 42 11.69 -12.31 -9.10
C ASP A 42 10.43 -11.87 -8.34
N TYR A 43 10.28 -12.30 -7.10
CA TYR A 43 9.17 -11.85 -6.26
C TYR A 43 9.30 -10.37 -5.88
N THR A 44 10.51 -9.89 -5.59
CA THR A 44 10.76 -8.47 -5.35
C THR A 44 10.38 -7.61 -6.56
N LEU A 45 10.78 -8.02 -7.77
CA LEU A 45 10.42 -7.33 -9.01
C LEU A 45 8.92 -7.42 -9.33
N GLN A 46 8.26 -8.52 -9.00
CA GLN A 46 6.80 -8.63 -9.10
C GLN A 46 6.11 -7.65 -8.14
N TRP A 47 6.63 -7.50 -6.92
CA TRP A 47 6.10 -6.50 -5.98
C TRP A 47 6.28 -5.08 -6.49
N LEU A 48 7.45 -4.74 -7.01
CA LEU A 48 7.68 -3.45 -7.66
C LEU A 48 6.72 -3.24 -8.85
N SER A 49 6.53 -4.24 -9.69
CA SER A 49 5.57 -4.20 -10.79
C SER A 49 4.14 -3.98 -10.32
N PHE A 50 3.78 -4.57 -9.17
CA PHE A 50 2.49 -4.32 -8.54
C PHE A 50 2.35 -2.87 -8.07
N CYS A 51 3.40 -2.26 -7.51
CA CYS A 51 3.41 -0.83 -7.19
C CYS A 51 3.20 0.02 -8.45
N TYR A 52 3.85 -0.31 -9.56
CA TYR A 52 3.64 0.36 -10.86
C TYR A 52 2.22 0.19 -11.40
N SER A 53 1.58 -0.94 -11.17
CA SER A 53 0.18 -1.16 -11.60
C SER A 53 -0.82 -0.20 -10.92
N ARG A 54 -0.40 0.49 -9.88
CA ARG A 54 -1.18 1.53 -9.21
C ARG A 54 -1.04 2.91 -9.85
N LEU A 55 -0.16 3.07 -10.85
CA LEU A 55 -0.12 4.30 -11.63
C LEU A 55 -1.40 4.49 -12.42
N GLN A 56 -1.79 5.74 -12.57
CA GLN A 56 -2.91 6.06 -13.46
C GLN A 56 -2.46 5.89 -14.91
N GLY A 57 -3.27 5.22 -15.72
CA GLY A 57 -2.97 5.03 -17.15
C GLY A 57 -3.16 6.32 -17.95
N ASP A 58 -2.43 6.45 -19.06
CA ASP A 58 -2.41 7.63 -19.92
C ASP A 58 -3.76 7.98 -20.55
N ASN A 59 -4.62 6.97 -20.75
CA ASN A 59 -6.00 7.16 -21.26
C ASN A 59 -6.91 7.86 -20.25
N LEU A 60 -6.42 8.16 -19.05
CA LEU A 60 -7.17 8.96 -18.07
C LEU A 60 -7.16 10.45 -18.39
N GLU A 61 -6.28 10.91 -19.28
CA GLU A 61 -6.21 12.31 -19.71
C GLU A 61 -7.10 12.62 -20.91
N VAL A 62 -7.34 11.64 -21.78
CA VAL A 62 -8.13 11.82 -23.01
C VAL A 62 -9.07 10.61 -23.15
N GLY A 63 -10.30 10.70 -22.68
CA GLY A 63 -11.24 9.62 -22.89
C GLY A 63 -12.31 9.45 -21.83
N HIS A 64 -12.82 8.26 -21.74
CA HIS A 64 -13.98 7.85 -20.98
C HIS A 64 -13.66 7.56 -19.50
N SER A 65 -12.87 8.42 -18.86
CA SER A 65 -12.48 8.19 -17.48
C SER A 65 -13.04 9.24 -16.52
N ASP A 66 -13.51 8.77 -15.39
CA ASP A 66 -13.97 9.58 -14.27
C ASP A 66 -12.88 10.49 -13.68
N VAL A 67 -11.64 10.34 -14.09
CA VAL A 67 -10.49 11.07 -13.57
C VAL A 67 -9.86 12.00 -14.61
N CYS A 68 -10.33 11.96 -15.86
CA CYS A 68 -9.86 12.85 -16.92
C CYS A 68 -10.21 14.32 -16.61
N PRO A 69 -9.22 15.20 -16.41
CA PRO A 69 -9.47 16.62 -16.09
C PRO A 69 -10.29 17.34 -17.16
N PHE A 70 -10.09 16.99 -18.42
CA PHE A 70 -10.78 17.63 -19.55
C PHE A 70 -12.31 17.38 -19.55
N ASN A 71 -12.74 16.27 -18.95
CA ASN A 71 -14.16 15.99 -18.80
C ASN A 71 -14.87 16.93 -17.80
N PHE A 72 -14.10 17.56 -16.91
CA PHE A 72 -14.61 18.49 -15.88
C PHE A 72 -14.41 19.95 -16.23
N SER A 73 -13.73 20.25 -17.35
CA SER A 73 -13.51 21.59 -17.87
C SER A 73 -14.43 21.87 -19.06
N ASP A 74 -14.26 23.02 -19.69
CA ASP A 74 -14.89 23.43 -20.94
C ASP A 74 -14.10 23.03 -22.19
N ASP A 75 -12.90 22.46 -22.01
CA ASP A 75 -12.05 22.03 -23.10
C ASP A 75 -12.61 20.85 -23.90
N GLN A 76 -13.44 20.02 -23.27
CA GLN A 76 -14.03 18.84 -23.90
C GLN A 76 -15.50 18.66 -23.54
N VAL A 77 -16.32 18.33 -24.55
CA VAL A 77 -17.70 17.89 -24.35
C VAL A 77 -17.84 16.42 -24.68
N PHE A 78 -18.22 15.65 -23.67
CA PHE A 78 -18.49 14.23 -23.82
C PHE A 78 -19.89 14.00 -24.35
N ASN A 79 -20.07 13.10 -25.32
CA ASN A 79 -21.36 12.88 -25.99
C ASN A 79 -22.27 11.87 -25.29
N GLU A 80 -21.93 11.39 -24.10
CA GLU A 80 -22.79 10.50 -23.35
C GLU A 80 -23.76 11.22 -22.44
N ARG A 81 -25.03 10.83 -22.53
CA ARG A 81 -26.09 11.38 -21.71
C ARG A 81 -26.15 10.72 -20.34
N GLY A 82 -26.23 11.52 -19.30
CA GLY A 82 -26.66 11.07 -17.98
C GLY A 82 -25.56 10.64 -17.05
N ASP A 83 -24.32 10.86 -17.41
CA ASP A 83 -23.22 10.54 -16.55
C ASP A 83 -22.84 11.68 -15.58
N ARG A 84 -21.86 11.42 -14.79
CA ARG A 84 -21.35 12.28 -13.73
C ARG A 84 -20.70 13.57 -14.26
N PHE A 85 -20.17 13.58 -15.50
CA PHE A 85 -19.58 14.77 -16.12
C PHE A 85 -20.66 15.80 -16.45
N ALA A 86 -21.78 15.35 -17.02
CA ALA A 86 -22.91 16.21 -17.27
C ALA A 86 -23.49 16.81 -15.98
N LYS A 87 -23.54 16.03 -14.90
CA LYS A 87 -23.95 16.53 -13.57
C LYS A 87 -22.96 17.57 -13.03
N PHE A 88 -21.68 17.31 -13.15
CA PHE A 88 -20.65 18.27 -12.73
C PHE A 88 -20.79 19.60 -13.47
N LYS A 89 -20.87 19.57 -14.80
CA LYS A 89 -21.02 20.77 -15.64
C LYS A 89 -22.31 21.56 -15.35
N ARG A 90 -23.36 20.88 -14.88
CA ARG A 90 -24.60 21.55 -14.45
C ARG A 90 -24.60 22.04 -12.99
N GLY A 91 -23.50 21.85 -12.27
CA GLY A 91 -23.39 22.19 -10.86
C GLY A 91 -24.17 21.23 -9.93
N GLU A 92 -24.55 20.06 -10.40
CA GLU A 92 -25.26 19.03 -9.64
C GLU A 92 -24.32 18.07 -8.91
N TYR A 93 -23.05 18.40 -8.82
CA TYR A 93 -22.05 17.58 -8.17
C TYR A 93 -22.19 17.64 -6.64
N LEU A 94 -22.50 16.52 -6.03
CA LEU A 94 -22.58 16.36 -4.58
C LEU A 94 -21.39 15.53 -4.08
N ASN A 95 -20.99 15.74 -2.82
CA ASN A 95 -19.97 14.92 -2.16
C ASN A 95 -20.27 13.42 -2.23
N SER A 96 -21.57 13.04 -2.30
CA SER A 96 -22.04 11.66 -2.43
C SER A 96 -21.98 11.12 -3.86
N THR A 97 -21.87 11.98 -4.87
CA THR A 97 -21.70 11.56 -6.27
C THR A 97 -20.28 11.16 -6.60
N GLY A 98 -19.42 11.15 -5.59
CA GLY A 98 -18.00 10.92 -5.68
C GLY A 98 -17.65 9.70 -6.50
N GLY A 99 -16.92 9.91 -7.53
CA GLY A 99 -16.45 8.91 -8.43
C GLY A 99 -14.97 8.71 -8.38
N GLN A 100 -14.30 9.30 -7.49
CA GLN A 100 -12.86 9.17 -7.50
C GLN A 100 -12.39 8.68 -6.15
N ASN A 101 -12.26 7.37 -6.03
CA ASN A 101 -11.64 6.75 -4.87
C ASN A 101 -10.11 6.93 -4.88
N ALA A 102 -9.66 8.10 -5.39
CA ALA A 102 -8.24 8.46 -5.49
C ALA A 102 -7.55 8.45 -4.12
N TRP A 103 -8.31 8.74 -3.06
CA TRP A 103 -7.80 8.68 -1.70
C TRP A 103 -7.34 7.26 -1.33
N LYS A 104 -8.26 6.31 -1.38
CA LYS A 104 -7.95 4.91 -1.06
C LYS A 104 -6.89 4.35 -1.99
N TRP A 105 -7.04 4.57 -3.28
CA TRP A 105 -6.14 4.05 -4.30
C TRP A 105 -4.70 4.56 -4.13
N SER A 106 -4.52 5.86 -3.86
CA SER A 106 -3.20 6.42 -3.65
C SER A 106 -2.57 5.95 -2.34
N TYR A 107 -3.35 5.87 -1.25
CA TYR A 107 -2.83 5.32 0.00
C TYR A 107 -2.52 3.82 -0.10
N ASP A 108 -3.26 3.03 -0.88
CA ASP A 108 -2.88 1.66 -1.20
C ASP A 108 -1.51 1.60 -1.92
N GLY A 109 -1.28 2.50 -2.89
CA GLY A 109 0.01 2.61 -3.57
C GLY A 109 1.15 3.03 -2.64
N ILE A 110 0.91 4.02 -1.77
CA ILE A 110 1.86 4.46 -0.74
C ILE A 110 2.22 3.30 0.21
N TYR A 111 1.23 2.54 0.64
CA TYR A 111 1.43 1.40 1.53
C TYR A 111 2.31 0.32 0.87
N GLN A 112 2.01 -0.07 -0.36
CA GLN A 112 2.80 -1.08 -1.08
C GLN A 112 4.24 -0.62 -1.32
N ALA A 113 4.44 0.64 -1.70
CA ALA A 113 5.77 1.22 -1.86
C ALA A 113 6.54 1.29 -0.53
N SER A 114 5.84 1.60 0.58
CA SER A 114 6.46 1.63 1.91
C SER A 114 6.89 0.25 2.38
N ILE A 115 6.09 -0.81 2.15
CA ILE A 115 6.49 -2.19 2.43
C ILE A 115 7.77 -2.53 1.67
N LEU A 116 7.80 -2.27 0.35
CA LEU A 116 8.98 -2.53 -0.46
C LEU A 116 10.22 -1.80 0.09
N LEU A 117 10.08 -0.54 0.48
CA LEU A 117 11.20 0.24 1.03
C LEU A 117 11.73 -0.29 2.37
N ASN A 118 10.85 -0.84 3.21
CA ASN A 118 11.21 -1.33 4.54
C ASN A 118 11.77 -2.75 4.52
N GLU A 119 11.21 -3.60 3.66
CA GLU A 119 11.54 -5.01 3.62
C GLU A 119 12.68 -5.34 2.64
N LEU A 120 12.98 -4.43 1.69
CA LEU A 120 14.03 -4.63 0.72
C LEU A 120 15.42 -4.57 1.37
N TYR A 121 16.21 -5.61 1.21
CA TYR A 121 17.57 -5.72 1.71
C TYR A 121 18.49 -6.41 0.70
N GLU A 122 19.80 -6.23 0.86
CA GLU A 122 20.79 -6.95 0.08
C GLU A 122 20.80 -8.43 0.45
N ASN A 123 20.78 -9.28 -0.55
CA ASN A 123 20.80 -10.74 -0.40
C ASN A 123 21.56 -11.38 -1.57
N GLU A 124 21.59 -12.71 -1.62
CA GLU A 124 22.34 -13.43 -2.65
C GLU A 124 21.79 -13.20 -4.07
N ASP A 125 20.53 -12.86 -4.21
CA ASP A 125 19.85 -12.70 -5.50
C ASP A 125 19.81 -11.23 -5.98
N LEU A 126 20.03 -10.25 -5.08
CA LEU A 126 19.98 -8.82 -5.37
C LEU A 126 21.32 -8.15 -5.05
N THR A 127 21.94 -7.54 -6.04
CA THR A 127 23.16 -6.75 -5.83
C THR A 127 22.85 -5.41 -5.14
N PRO A 128 23.85 -4.75 -4.52
CA PRO A 128 23.67 -3.43 -3.93
C PRO A 128 23.14 -2.38 -4.90
N GLU A 129 23.56 -2.44 -6.17
CA GLU A 129 23.11 -1.54 -7.24
C GLU A 129 21.64 -1.77 -7.56
N GLU A 130 21.22 -3.03 -7.66
CA GLU A 130 19.80 -3.38 -7.91
C GLU A 130 18.91 -2.97 -6.75
N VAL A 131 19.37 -3.17 -5.51
CA VAL A 131 18.65 -2.70 -4.31
C VAL A 131 18.50 -1.18 -4.32
N THR A 132 19.55 -0.46 -4.70
CA THR A 132 19.55 1.01 -4.79
C THR A 132 18.55 1.48 -5.84
N ASP A 133 18.56 0.90 -7.04
CA ASP A 133 17.63 1.21 -8.12
C ASP A 133 16.18 0.92 -7.73
N ILE A 134 15.90 -0.25 -7.18
CA ILE A 134 14.55 -0.63 -6.72
C ILE A 134 14.05 0.34 -5.64
N ARG A 135 14.92 0.74 -4.70
CA ARG A 135 14.57 1.75 -3.68
C ARG A 135 14.28 3.11 -4.29
N GLY A 136 15.06 3.54 -5.28
CA GLY A 136 14.81 4.77 -6.02
C GLY A 136 13.45 4.77 -6.69
N GLN A 137 13.11 3.69 -7.38
CA GLN A 137 11.81 3.52 -8.03
C GLN A 137 10.67 3.52 -7.02
N ALA A 138 10.79 2.80 -5.90
CA ALA A 138 9.77 2.76 -4.86
C ALA A 138 9.54 4.13 -4.20
N ARG A 139 10.61 4.93 -3.96
CA ARG A 139 10.51 6.30 -3.46
C ARG A 139 9.80 7.22 -4.45
N PHE A 140 10.17 7.12 -5.73
CA PHE A 140 9.50 7.86 -6.78
C PHE A 140 7.99 7.57 -6.81
N LEU A 141 7.60 6.31 -6.79
CA LEU A 141 6.20 5.90 -6.77
C LEU A 141 5.46 6.42 -5.54
N ARG A 142 6.08 6.33 -4.35
CA ARG A 142 5.52 6.85 -3.11
C ARG A 142 5.29 8.36 -3.19
N ALA A 143 6.28 9.11 -3.66
CA ALA A 143 6.18 10.55 -3.86
C ALA A 143 5.09 10.91 -4.88
N TYR A 144 4.99 10.16 -5.98
CA TYR A 144 3.95 10.34 -6.99
C TYR A 144 2.54 10.18 -6.41
N PHE A 145 2.29 9.15 -5.61
CA PHE A 145 0.98 8.95 -4.98
C PHE A 145 0.65 10.05 -3.97
N TYR A 146 1.61 10.52 -3.19
CA TYR A 146 1.42 11.68 -2.31
C TYR A 146 1.15 12.96 -3.10
N TRP A 147 1.82 13.17 -4.22
CA TRP A 147 1.55 14.29 -5.11
C TRP A 147 0.12 14.24 -5.68
N LEU A 148 -0.36 13.07 -6.11
CA LEU A 148 -1.73 12.90 -6.57
C LEU A 148 -2.74 13.28 -5.49
N LEU A 149 -2.51 12.87 -4.25
CA LEU A 149 -3.35 13.21 -3.11
C LEU A 149 -3.31 14.71 -2.82
N LEU A 150 -2.11 15.30 -2.75
CA LEU A 150 -1.93 16.73 -2.48
C LEU A 150 -2.62 17.61 -3.52
N ARG A 151 -2.43 17.28 -4.81
CA ARG A 151 -3.07 17.98 -5.93
C ARG A 151 -4.59 17.97 -5.83
N LYS A 152 -5.17 16.86 -5.35
CA LYS A 152 -6.61 16.66 -5.37
C LYS A 152 -7.31 17.08 -4.09
N PHE A 153 -6.68 16.87 -2.95
CA PHE A 153 -7.30 17.02 -1.63
C PHE A 153 -6.67 18.12 -0.78
N GLY A 154 -5.65 18.82 -1.29
CA GLY A 154 -4.84 19.76 -0.50
C GLY A 154 -4.00 19.04 0.56
N PRO A 155 -3.76 19.66 1.72
CA PRO A 155 -3.01 19.06 2.81
C PRO A 155 -3.51 17.66 3.19
N ILE A 156 -2.60 16.73 3.37
CA ILE A 156 -2.86 15.30 3.59
C ILE A 156 -2.05 14.74 4.75
N PRO A 157 -2.45 13.63 5.36
CA PRO A 157 -1.61 12.87 6.26
C PRO A 157 -0.38 12.30 5.53
N ILE A 158 0.79 12.47 6.11
CA ILE A 158 2.00 11.75 5.73
C ILE A 158 2.17 10.60 6.72
N LEU A 159 2.18 9.38 6.22
CA LEU A 159 2.36 8.19 7.02
C LEU A 159 3.83 8.06 7.48
N PRO A 160 4.10 7.37 8.58
CA PRO A 160 5.46 7.01 8.97
C PRO A 160 6.19 6.29 7.82
N PRO A 161 7.54 6.36 7.77
CA PRO A 161 8.32 5.70 6.71
C PRO A 161 8.04 4.21 6.58
N GLU A 162 7.81 3.54 7.70
CA GLU A 162 7.44 2.13 7.80
C GLU A 162 5.99 1.84 7.40
N GLY A 163 5.22 2.86 7.10
CA GLY A 163 3.79 2.74 6.83
C GLY A 163 2.94 2.76 8.09
N ALA A 164 1.65 2.47 7.95
CA ALA A 164 0.72 2.41 9.07
C ALA A 164 0.77 1.02 9.75
N ASP A 165 0.94 1.00 11.05
CA ASP A 165 0.86 -0.22 11.86
C ASP A 165 -0.59 -0.56 12.18
N TYR A 166 -1.20 -1.42 11.39
CA TYR A 166 -2.61 -1.81 11.52
C TYR A 166 -2.94 -2.66 12.76
N THR A 167 -1.96 -2.97 13.61
CA THR A 167 -2.20 -3.59 14.92
C THR A 167 -2.64 -2.56 15.96
N LYS A 168 -2.45 -1.28 15.68
CA LYS A 168 -2.85 -0.17 16.55
C LYS A 168 -4.34 0.10 16.51
N SER A 169 -4.83 0.79 17.53
CA SER A 169 -6.22 1.25 17.61
C SER A 169 -6.54 2.27 16.51
N TYR A 170 -7.82 2.41 16.18
CA TYR A 170 -8.28 3.38 15.18
C TYR A 170 -7.83 4.82 15.49
N ASP A 171 -7.85 5.22 16.77
CA ASP A 171 -7.45 6.56 17.18
C ASP A 171 -5.95 6.81 16.98
N GLU A 172 -5.11 5.80 17.17
CA GLU A 172 -3.68 5.88 16.91
C GLU A 172 -3.34 5.90 15.41
N LEU A 173 -4.23 5.35 14.57
CA LEU A 173 -4.12 5.37 13.11
C LEU A 173 -4.69 6.64 12.48
N ALA A 174 -5.35 7.49 13.25
CA ALA A 174 -5.90 8.76 12.79
C ALA A 174 -4.81 9.83 12.63
N TYR A 175 -3.90 9.64 11.68
CA TYR A 175 -2.84 10.61 11.38
C TYR A 175 -3.41 11.97 10.98
N PRO A 176 -2.97 13.07 11.63
CA PRO A 176 -3.43 14.41 11.28
C PRO A 176 -2.89 14.82 9.90
N ARG A 177 -3.65 15.68 9.22
CA ARG A 177 -3.15 16.30 8.00
C ARG A 177 -1.96 17.20 8.33
N LYS A 178 -0.94 17.13 7.49
CA LYS A 178 0.19 18.06 7.52
C LYS A 178 -0.18 19.39 6.87
N THR A 179 0.67 20.39 7.02
CA THR A 179 0.54 21.62 6.23
C THR A 179 0.88 21.36 4.76
N TYR A 180 0.48 22.28 3.87
CA TYR A 180 0.80 22.16 2.45
C TYR A 180 2.33 22.13 2.23
N ASP A 181 3.05 23.02 2.90
CA ASP A 181 4.50 23.14 2.79
C ASP A 181 5.21 21.86 3.29
N GLU A 182 4.76 21.28 4.39
CA GLU A 182 5.29 19.99 4.88
C GLU A 182 5.05 18.86 3.87
N CYS A 183 3.88 18.84 3.22
CA CYS A 183 3.60 17.84 2.19
C CYS A 183 4.51 18.03 0.97
N VAL A 184 4.70 19.27 0.51
CA VAL A 184 5.61 19.59 -0.60
C VAL A 184 7.05 19.21 -0.24
N ALA A 185 7.51 19.61 0.94
CA ALA A 185 8.87 19.29 1.40
C ALA A 185 9.12 17.77 1.45
N PHE A 186 8.16 17.00 1.95
CA PHE A 186 8.27 15.54 1.97
C PHE A 186 8.35 14.95 0.55
N ILE A 187 7.43 15.35 -0.35
CA ILE A 187 7.40 14.86 -1.73
C ILE A 187 8.71 15.20 -2.46
N THR A 188 9.19 16.43 -2.31
CA THR A 188 10.44 16.87 -2.93
C THR A 188 11.64 16.06 -2.42
N SER A 189 11.73 15.86 -1.10
CA SER A 189 12.80 15.06 -0.51
C SER A 189 12.80 13.60 -1.01
N GLU A 190 11.63 12.98 -1.14
CA GLU A 190 11.53 11.63 -1.71
C GLU A 190 12.00 11.57 -3.17
N LEU A 191 11.64 12.58 -3.97
CA LEU A 191 12.07 12.67 -5.36
C LEU A 191 13.57 12.95 -5.51
N GLU A 192 14.14 13.80 -4.66
CA GLU A 192 15.58 14.08 -4.64
C GLU A 192 16.39 12.82 -4.31
N ILE A 193 15.95 12.05 -3.30
CA ILE A 193 16.59 10.78 -2.95
C ILE A 193 16.43 9.78 -4.10
N ALA A 194 15.26 9.69 -4.70
CA ALA A 194 15.02 8.80 -5.83
C ALA A 194 15.89 9.13 -7.06
N ALA A 195 16.17 10.41 -7.29
CA ALA A 195 17.00 10.86 -8.42
C ALA A 195 18.49 10.55 -8.26
N THR A 196 18.94 10.20 -7.06
CA THR A 196 20.34 9.87 -6.75
C THR A 196 20.58 8.38 -6.54
N ALA A 197 19.56 7.57 -6.69
CA ALA A 197 19.57 6.12 -6.54
C ALA A 197 20.09 5.39 -7.78
#